data_e43da5e5e4c52e1a2cfa6bbc356b7c5c
#
_entry.id   e43da5e5e4c52e1a2cfa6bbc356b7c5c
#
_cell.length_a   1.000
_cell.length_b   1.000
_cell.length_c   1.000
_cell.angle_alpha   90.00
_cell.angle_beta   90.00
_cell.angle_gamma   90.00
#
_symmetry.space_group_name_H-M   'P 1'
#
loop_
_entity.id
_entity.type
_entity.pdbx_description
1 polymer ?
#
loop_
_entity_poly.entity_id
_entity_poly.type
_entity_poly.pdbx_seq_one_letter_code
_entity_poly.pdbx_strand_id
1 'polypeptide(L)'
;LRIAIFEDEAYRNFFPLTLTRPVYELIVGTSTIREKIIKNVASLGEVIFFCRSYLCDILKERLPSSYVNDFSTTDDDVLLINGLLVANEFLNNVLQKLSKVGTVVLQKGRIIAARIGREFLELPEIQTAMASAENVTETILKVATEKLHAEKLHLLEYPWELIELNPKLITAELRGIKDKELRGRIEPSVTVYGSEESVFIAENAFLEAGTVLDTRNGPIYIGENTYVQSPTRISGPVYIGRNCII
;
A
#
# COMPACT_ATOMS: atom_id res chain seq x y z
N LEU A 1 -8.18 8.63 -18.20
CA LEU A 1 -7.02 7.75 -17.97
C LEU A 1 -7.40 6.68 -16.96
N ARG A 2 -7.19 5.42 -17.28
CA ARG A 2 -7.34 4.30 -16.35
C ARG A 2 -6.02 3.97 -15.69
N ILE A 3 -6.05 3.64 -14.40
CA ILE A 3 -4.87 3.30 -13.62
C ILE A 3 -4.99 1.85 -13.20
N ALA A 4 -3.98 1.04 -13.49
CA ALA A 4 -3.96 -0.36 -13.14
C ALA A 4 -2.85 -0.66 -12.13
N ILE A 5 -3.22 -1.17 -10.95
CA ILE A 5 -2.26 -1.69 -9.97
C ILE A 5 -2.11 -3.19 -10.25
N PHE A 6 -0.88 -3.65 -10.47
CA PHE A 6 -0.61 -5.03 -10.89
C PHE A 6 0.41 -5.74 -9.99
N GLU A 7 0.37 -7.06 -10.00
CA GLU A 7 1.39 -7.93 -9.42
C GLU A 7 2.42 -8.33 -10.49
N ASP A 8 3.68 -8.48 -10.09
CA ASP A 8 4.72 -9.14 -10.87
C ASP A 8 5.21 -10.42 -10.17
N GLU A 9 6.11 -11.15 -10.80
CA GLU A 9 6.66 -12.43 -10.32
C GLU A 9 7.30 -12.38 -8.92
N ALA A 10 7.66 -11.18 -8.43
CA ALA A 10 8.21 -11.02 -7.09
C ALA A 10 7.19 -11.29 -5.95
N TYR A 11 5.90 -11.45 -6.26
CA TYR A 11 4.92 -11.89 -5.27
C TYR A 11 5.33 -13.18 -4.55
N ARG A 12 6.10 -14.04 -5.22
CA ARG A 12 6.60 -15.31 -4.66
C ARG A 12 7.52 -15.12 -3.48
N ASN A 13 8.32 -14.05 -3.49
CA ASN A 13 9.22 -13.73 -2.37
C ASN A 13 8.46 -13.42 -1.08
N PHE A 14 7.16 -13.08 -1.19
CA PHE A 14 6.29 -12.74 -0.05
C PHE A 14 5.47 -13.92 0.46
N PHE A 15 5.73 -15.15 0.02
CA PHE A 15 5.10 -16.32 0.61
C PHE A 15 5.50 -16.49 2.08
N PRO A 16 4.55 -16.92 2.96
CA PRO A 16 3.16 -17.30 2.67
C PRO A 16 2.14 -16.14 2.66
N LEU A 17 2.54 -14.88 2.92
CA LEU A 17 1.64 -13.75 3.09
C LEU A 17 0.75 -13.50 1.86
N THR A 18 1.26 -13.77 0.66
CA THR A 18 0.58 -13.52 -0.61
C THR A 18 -0.19 -14.72 -1.16
N LEU A 19 -0.30 -15.83 -0.42
CA LEU A 19 -1.12 -16.98 -0.84
C LEU A 19 -2.61 -16.66 -0.91
N THR A 20 -3.11 -15.78 -0.04
CA THR A 20 -4.54 -15.47 0.10
C THR A 20 -4.88 -14.01 -0.20
N ARG A 21 -3.92 -13.24 -0.69
CA ARG A 21 -4.10 -11.82 -1.04
C ARG A 21 -3.07 -11.36 -2.06
N PRO A 22 -3.39 -10.38 -2.91
CA PRO A 22 -2.40 -9.72 -3.76
C PRO A 22 -1.35 -8.97 -2.94
N VAL A 23 -0.17 -8.72 -3.54
CA VAL A 23 0.95 -8.02 -2.88
C VAL A 23 0.56 -6.62 -2.40
N TYR A 24 -0.27 -5.92 -3.14
CA TYR A 24 -0.69 -4.55 -2.80
C TYR A 24 -1.68 -4.49 -1.62
N GLU A 25 -2.21 -5.63 -1.16
CA GLU A 25 -2.99 -5.76 0.08
C GLU A 25 -2.11 -6.00 1.33
N LEU A 26 -0.80 -6.06 1.18
CA LEU A 26 0.12 -6.08 2.31
C LEU A 26 0.14 -4.71 3.00
N ILE A 27 0.18 -4.75 4.32
CA ILE A 27 0.22 -3.54 5.16
C ILE A 27 1.68 -3.16 5.41
N VAL A 28 1.99 -1.89 5.22
CA VAL A 28 3.25 -1.27 5.62
C VAL A 28 2.98 0.14 6.16
N GLY A 29 3.50 0.48 7.31
CA GLY A 29 3.07 1.70 8.00
C GLY A 29 1.64 1.55 8.57
N THR A 30 0.76 2.49 8.27
CA THR A 30 -0.61 2.53 8.81
C THR A 30 -1.69 2.03 7.83
N SER A 31 -1.30 1.66 6.61
CA SER A 31 -2.26 1.27 5.56
C SER A 31 -1.66 0.27 4.57
N THR A 32 -2.50 -0.28 3.69
CA THR A 32 -2.04 -1.17 2.61
C THR A 32 -1.21 -0.41 1.57
N ILE A 33 -0.38 -1.14 0.82
CA ILE A 33 0.36 -0.57 -0.31
C ILE A 33 -0.62 0.02 -1.33
N ARG A 34 -1.72 -0.67 -1.60
CA ARG A 34 -2.82 -0.19 -2.47
C ARG A 34 -3.33 1.18 -2.06
N GLU A 35 -3.65 1.36 -0.77
CA GLU A 35 -4.16 2.64 -0.26
C GLU A 35 -3.14 3.77 -0.42
N LYS A 36 -1.86 3.48 -0.23
CA LYS A 36 -0.78 4.46 -0.46
C LYS A 36 -0.66 4.86 -1.93
N ILE A 37 -0.77 3.90 -2.86
CA ILE A 37 -0.77 4.19 -4.30
C ILE A 37 -1.99 5.02 -4.66
N ILE A 38 -3.20 4.58 -4.28
CA ILE A 38 -4.46 5.28 -4.58
C ILE A 38 -4.43 6.73 -4.10
N LYS A 39 -3.95 6.99 -2.88
CA LYS A 39 -3.82 8.34 -2.33
C LYS A 39 -3.06 9.30 -3.25
N ASN A 40 -2.10 8.79 -4.02
CA ASN A 40 -1.30 9.59 -4.94
C ASN A 40 -1.93 9.72 -6.34
N VAL A 41 -2.79 8.78 -6.75
CA VAL A 41 -3.25 8.71 -8.15
C VAL A 41 -4.76 8.88 -8.33
N ALA A 42 -5.56 8.91 -7.26
CA ALA A 42 -7.02 8.96 -7.34
C ALA A 42 -7.57 10.15 -8.15
N SER A 43 -6.84 11.26 -8.22
CA SER A 43 -7.22 12.43 -9.03
C SER A 43 -6.97 12.25 -10.53
N LEU A 44 -6.24 11.21 -10.93
CA LEU A 44 -5.85 10.98 -12.33
C LEU A 44 -6.88 10.16 -13.11
N GLY A 45 -7.65 9.30 -12.43
CA GLY A 45 -8.64 8.46 -13.09
C GLY A 45 -9.13 7.29 -12.25
N GLU A 46 -9.87 6.39 -12.89
CA GLU A 46 -10.40 5.18 -12.28
C GLU A 46 -9.30 4.15 -12.04
N VAL A 47 -9.34 3.48 -10.88
CA VAL A 47 -8.36 2.48 -10.49
C VAL A 47 -8.91 1.07 -10.69
N ILE A 48 -8.17 0.24 -11.42
CA ILE A 48 -8.42 -1.18 -11.61
C ILE A 48 -7.29 -2.01 -10.99
N PHE A 49 -7.54 -3.29 -10.74
CA PHE A 49 -6.60 -4.18 -10.07
C PHE A 49 -6.33 -5.42 -10.90
N PHE A 50 -5.06 -5.72 -11.15
CA PHE A 50 -4.65 -6.99 -11.73
C PHE A 50 -3.99 -7.86 -10.66
N CYS A 51 -4.46 -9.09 -10.56
CA CYS A 51 -3.94 -10.08 -9.62
C CYS A 51 -4.02 -11.48 -10.23
N ARG A 52 -3.33 -12.41 -9.59
CA ARG A 52 -3.43 -13.84 -9.92
C ARG A 52 -4.88 -14.29 -9.91
N SER A 53 -5.30 -15.00 -10.97
CA SER A 53 -6.71 -15.30 -11.25
C SER A 53 -7.46 -15.94 -10.08
N TYR A 54 -6.79 -16.80 -9.31
CA TYR A 54 -7.42 -17.47 -8.14
C TYR A 54 -7.72 -16.51 -6.97
N LEU A 55 -7.19 -15.29 -6.98
CA LEU A 55 -7.47 -14.26 -5.96
C LEU A 55 -8.60 -13.31 -6.35
N CYS A 56 -9.09 -13.39 -7.60
CA CYS A 56 -10.08 -12.43 -8.10
C CYS A 56 -11.35 -12.37 -7.25
N ASP A 57 -11.91 -13.51 -6.89
CA ASP A 57 -13.16 -13.56 -6.13
C ASP A 57 -12.97 -13.03 -4.71
N ILE A 58 -11.84 -13.36 -4.08
CA ILE A 58 -11.48 -12.84 -2.75
C ILE A 58 -11.32 -11.32 -2.79
N LEU A 59 -10.69 -10.81 -3.85
CA LEU A 59 -10.48 -9.36 -3.99
C LEU A 59 -11.79 -8.62 -4.30
N LYS A 60 -12.68 -9.19 -5.15
CA LYS A 60 -14.02 -8.64 -5.41
C LYS A 60 -14.89 -8.60 -4.17
N GLU A 61 -14.80 -9.60 -3.30
CA GLU A 61 -15.51 -9.60 -2.02
C GLU A 61 -15.04 -8.47 -1.09
N ARG A 62 -13.72 -8.23 -1.04
CA ARG A 62 -13.12 -7.16 -0.22
C ARG A 62 -13.33 -5.76 -0.80
N LEU A 63 -13.39 -5.64 -2.12
CA LEU A 63 -13.50 -4.40 -2.88
C LEU A 63 -14.68 -4.48 -3.88
N PRO A 64 -15.94 -4.53 -3.42
CA PRO A 64 -17.10 -4.83 -4.28
C PRO A 64 -17.32 -3.86 -5.43
N SER A 65 -16.87 -2.61 -5.28
CA SER A 65 -17.02 -1.56 -6.31
C SER A 65 -15.82 -1.44 -7.24
N SER A 66 -14.85 -2.37 -7.15
CA SER A 66 -13.61 -2.27 -7.90
C SER A 66 -13.60 -3.22 -9.10
N TYR A 67 -12.93 -2.80 -10.17
CA TYR A 67 -12.66 -3.64 -11.33
C TYR A 67 -11.44 -4.52 -11.05
N VAL A 68 -11.60 -5.83 -11.13
CA VAL A 68 -10.55 -6.81 -10.88
C VAL A 68 -10.37 -7.70 -12.11
N ASN A 69 -9.15 -7.73 -12.66
CA ASN A 69 -8.81 -8.41 -13.92
C ASN A 69 -9.78 -8.05 -15.06
N ASP A 70 -10.21 -6.79 -15.08
CA ASP A 70 -11.02 -6.25 -16.16
C ASP A 70 -10.09 -5.56 -17.18
N PHE A 71 -9.94 -6.21 -18.31
CA PHE A 71 -9.12 -5.72 -19.42
C PHE A 71 -9.89 -4.82 -20.39
N SER A 72 -11.21 -4.70 -20.21
CA SER A 72 -12.02 -3.79 -21.01
C SER A 72 -11.75 -2.33 -20.58
N THR A 73 -11.50 -1.48 -21.54
CA THR A 73 -11.35 -0.03 -21.29
C THR A 73 -11.80 0.76 -22.51
N THR A 74 -12.40 1.91 -22.26
CA THR A 74 -12.71 2.91 -23.29
C THR A 74 -11.65 4.00 -23.40
N ASP A 75 -10.71 4.02 -22.45
CA ASP A 75 -9.59 4.96 -22.47
C ASP A 75 -8.55 4.56 -23.52
N ASP A 76 -7.90 5.53 -24.14
CA ASP A 76 -6.88 5.31 -25.17
C ASP A 76 -5.62 4.65 -24.59
N ASP A 77 -5.36 4.84 -23.29
CA ASP A 77 -4.19 4.33 -22.62
C ASP A 77 -4.46 3.99 -21.13
N VAL A 78 -3.57 3.18 -20.58
CA VAL A 78 -3.60 2.73 -19.19
C VAL A 78 -2.25 3.01 -18.52
N LEU A 79 -2.32 3.56 -17.31
CA LEU A 79 -1.17 3.73 -16.44
C LEU A 79 -1.03 2.51 -15.52
N LEU A 80 -0.02 1.70 -15.74
CA LEU A 80 0.32 0.55 -14.90
C LEU A 80 1.20 0.98 -13.74
N ILE A 81 0.91 0.52 -12.52
CA ILE A 81 1.71 0.77 -11.32
C ILE A 81 1.95 -0.56 -10.59
N ASN A 82 3.21 -0.85 -10.28
CA ASN A 82 3.58 -2.07 -9.58
C ASN A 82 3.02 -2.07 -8.15
N GLY A 83 2.34 -3.13 -7.78
CA GLY A 83 1.70 -3.32 -6.48
C GLY A 83 2.66 -3.51 -5.30
N LEU A 84 3.96 -3.67 -5.54
CA LEU A 84 5.02 -3.67 -4.51
C LEU A 84 5.68 -2.31 -4.31
N LEU A 85 5.19 -1.28 -5.01
CA LEU A 85 5.69 0.08 -4.88
C LEU A 85 5.18 0.74 -3.59
N VAL A 86 6.07 1.04 -2.66
CA VAL A 86 5.76 1.90 -1.52
C VAL A 86 5.74 3.35 -1.99
N ALA A 87 4.54 3.84 -2.30
CA ALA A 87 4.35 5.19 -2.83
C ALA A 87 4.79 6.26 -1.82
N ASN A 88 5.52 7.24 -2.30
CA ASN A 88 5.98 8.41 -1.57
C ASN A 88 5.87 9.67 -2.45
N GLU A 89 6.34 10.81 -1.97
CA GLU A 89 6.32 12.10 -2.68
C GLU A 89 6.99 12.10 -4.07
N PHE A 90 7.93 11.17 -4.31
CA PHE A 90 8.63 11.07 -5.60
C PHE A 90 7.81 10.35 -6.67
N LEU A 91 6.70 9.69 -6.31
CA LEU A 91 5.84 9.02 -7.29
C LEU A 91 5.31 10.01 -8.32
N ASN A 92 4.87 11.19 -7.91
CA ASN A 92 4.40 12.23 -8.82
C ASN A 92 5.43 12.63 -9.88
N ASN A 93 6.72 12.69 -9.52
CA ASN A 93 7.80 12.98 -10.46
C ASN A 93 7.98 11.86 -11.50
N VAL A 94 7.72 10.62 -11.11
CA VAL A 94 7.75 9.46 -12.02
C VAL A 94 6.54 9.50 -12.95
N LEU A 95 5.35 9.77 -12.42
CA LEU A 95 4.12 9.87 -13.21
C LEU A 95 4.20 10.97 -14.29
N GLN A 96 4.82 12.11 -13.98
CA GLN A 96 5.06 13.17 -14.97
C GLN A 96 5.94 12.71 -16.14
N LYS A 97 6.88 11.79 -15.92
CA LYS A 97 7.73 11.23 -16.99
C LYS A 97 6.96 10.27 -17.90
N LEU A 98 5.85 9.71 -17.42
CA LEU A 98 4.98 8.82 -18.20
C LEU A 98 3.98 9.61 -19.07
N SER A 99 4.44 10.69 -19.72
CA SER A 99 3.59 11.53 -20.58
C SER A 99 3.25 10.89 -21.92
N LYS A 100 4.09 9.96 -22.39
CA LYS A 100 3.94 9.29 -23.70
C LYS A 100 3.54 7.82 -23.51
N VAL A 101 2.65 7.34 -24.37
CA VAL A 101 2.33 5.91 -24.49
C VAL A 101 3.58 5.13 -24.92
N GLY A 102 3.77 3.96 -24.36
CA GLY A 102 4.96 3.13 -24.55
C GLY A 102 6.14 3.46 -23.64
N THR A 103 6.00 4.43 -22.73
CA THR A 103 7.06 4.74 -21.74
C THR A 103 6.97 3.81 -20.54
N VAL A 104 8.11 3.26 -20.14
CA VAL A 104 8.26 2.37 -18.97
C VAL A 104 9.32 2.92 -18.03
N VAL A 105 9.04 2.93 -16.73
CA VAL A 105 10.00 3.29 -15.69
C VAL A 105 10.43 2.05 -14.92
N LEU A 106 11.73 1.83 -14.87
CA LEU A 106 12.37 0.66 -14.30
C LEU A 106 13.18 1.00 -13.04
N GLN A 107 13.24 0.05 -12.13
CA GLN A 107 14.21 0.01 -11.03
C GLN A 107 14.73 -1.41 -10.88
N LYS A 108 16.05 -1.60 -10.88
CA LYS A 108 16.70 -2.91 -10.77
C LYS A 108 16.14 -3.96 -11.76
N GLY A 109 15.79 -3.55 -12.98
CA GLY A 109 15.23 -4.43 -14.00
C GLY A 109 13.74 -4.74 -13.88
N ARG A 110 13.04 -4.29 -12.84
CA ARG A 110 11.60 -4.45 -12.64
C ARG A 110 10.85 -3.17 -12.99
N ILE A 111 9.62 -3.31 -13.46
CA ILE A 111 8.75 -2.18 -13.79
C ILE A 111 8.18 -1.59 -12.49
N ILE A 112 8.42 -0.29 -12.28
CA ILE A 112 7.75 0.50 -11.25
C ILE A 112 6.39 0.97 -11.76
N ALA A 113 6.40 1.59 -12.96
CA ALA A 113 5.21 2.09 -13.62
C ALA A 113 5.43 2.11 -15.14
N ALA A 114 4.34 2.02 -15.90
CA ALA A 114 4.37 2.10 -17.36
C ALA A 114 3.09 2.76 -17.88
N ARG A 115 3.17 3.46 -19.01
CA ARG A 115 2.01 3.92 -19.75
C ARG A 115 1.93 3.15 -21.07
N ILE A 116 0.91 2.33 -21.21
CA ILE A 116 0.69 1.51 -22.41
C ILE A 116 -0.61 1.89 -23.11
N GLY A 117 -0.65 1.73 -24.42
CA GLY A 117 -1.86 1.93 -25.20
C GLY A 117 -2.89 0.83 -24.90
N ARG A 118 -4.15 1.14 -25.12
CA ARG A 118 -5.28 0.22 -24.97
C ARG A 118 -5.08 -1.06 -25.78
N GLU A 119 -4.62 -0.92 -27.02
CA GLU A 119 -4.38 -2.03 -27.94
C GLU A 119 -3.42 -3.08 -27.39
N PHE A 120 -2.47 -2.67 -26.53
CA PHE A 120 -1.55 -3.58 -25.86
C PHE A 120 -2.20 -4.32 -24.70
N LEU A 121 -3.11 -3.66 -23.97
CA LEU A 121 -3.85 -4.31 -22.87
C LEU A 121 -4.79 -5.42 -23.37
N GLU A 122 -5.22 -5.33 -24.63
CA GLU A 122 -6.07 -6.33 -25.29
C GLU A 122 -5.29 -7.55 -25.80
N LEU A 123 -3.94 -7.50 -25.83
CA LEU A 123 -3.11 -8.63 -26.27
C LEU A 123 -3.21 -9.83 -25.29
N PRO A 124 -3.46 -11.05 -25.79
CA PRO A 124 -3.59 -12.25 -24.96
C PRO A 124 -2.39 -12.52 -24.05
N GLU A 125 -1.18 -12.24 -24.53
CA GLU A 125 0.04 -12.40 -23.74
C GLU A 125 0.12 -11.43 -22.56
N ILE A 126 -0.34 -10.17 -22.71
CA ILE A 126 -0.40 -9.20 -21.59
C ILE A 126 -1.49 -9.60 -20.60
N GLN A 127 -2.66 -10.00 -21.10
CA GLN A 127 -3.74 -10.47 -20.22
C GLN A 127 -3.32 -11.70 -19.42
N THR A 128 -2.64 -12.66 -20.05
CA THR A 128 -2.13 -13.85 -19.39
C THR A 128 -1.08 -13.49 -18.34
N ALA A 129 -0.12 -12.63 -18.67
CA ALA A 129 0.93 -12.19 -17.76
C ALA A 129 0.33 -11.49 -16.52
N MET A 130 -0.62 -10.56 -16.73
CA MET A 130 -1.29 -9.85 -15.64
C MET A 130 -2.12 -10.77 -14.76
N ALA A 131 -2.85 -11.73 -15.35
CA ALA A 131 -3.72 -12.67 -14.64
C ALA A 131 -2.95 -13.80 -13.93
N SER A 132 -1.69 -14.02 -14.26
CA SER A 132 -0.80 -14.99 -13.62
C SER A 132 0.25 -14.35 -12.72
N ALA A 133 0.53 -13.06 -12.90
CA ALA A 133 1.67 -12.34 -12.36
C ALA A 133 3.05 -12.93 -12.75
N GLU A 134 3.11 -13.52 -13.95
CA GLU A 134 4.30 -14.19 -14.49
C GLU A 134 4.79 -13.48 -15.75
N ASN A 135 6.10 -13.31 -15.88
CA ASN A 135 6.75 -12.66 -17.02
C ASN A 135 6.18 -11.26 -17.35
N VAL A 136 5.59 -10.58 -16.36
CA VAL A 136 4.93 -9.29 -16.55
C VAL A 136 5.91 -8.25 -17.06
N THR A 137 7.08 -8.15 -16.43
CA THR A 137 8.13 -7.22 -16.84
C THR A 137 8.58 -7.47 -18.27
N GLU A 138 8.89 -8.73 -18.64
CA GLU A 138 9.33 -9.08 -19.99
C GLU A 138 8.26 -8.76 -21.03
N THR A 139 7.00 -9.11 -20.74
CA THR A 139 5.88 -8.93 -21.67
C THR A 139 5.62 -7.45 -21.95
N ILE A 140 5.60 -6.60 -20.92
CA ILE A 140 5.42 -5.15 -21.08
C ILE A 140 6.62 -4.54 -21.84
N LEU A 141 7.84 -5.01 -21.59
CA LEU A 141 9.03 -4.50 -22.27
C LEU A 141 9.05 -4.77 -23.77
N LYS A 142 8.30 -5.74 -24.29
CA LYS A 142 8.15 -5.99 -25.73
C LYS A 142 7.37 -4.89 -26.45
N VAL A 143 6.46 -4.23 -25.75
CA VAL A 143 5.65 -3.13 -26.29
C VAL A 143 6.17 -1.74 -25.90
N ALA A 144 7.22 -1.68 -25.10
CA ALA A 144 7.82 -0.44 -24.64
C ALA A 144 8.65 0.22 -25.76
N THR A 145 8.41 1.51 -25.98
CA THR A 145 9.18 2.35 -26.91
C THR A 145 10.24 3.18 -26.23
N GLU A 146 10.04 3.50 -24.95
CA GLU A 146 10.96 4.30 -24.15
C GLU A 146 11.16 3.68 -22.75
N LYS A 147 12.43 3.60 -22.31
CA LYS A 147 12.79 3.03 -21.01
C LYS A 147 13.51 4.09 -20.16
N LEU A 148 12.93 4.40 -19.01
CA LEU A 148 13.47 5.33 -18.03
C LEU A 148 13.84 4.59 -16.75
N HIS A 149 14.69 5.19 -15.93
CA HIS A 149 15.08 4.63 -14.64
C HIS A 149 14.71 5.58 -13.50
N ALA A 150 14.30 5.00 -12.36
CA ALA A 150 14.05 5.74 -11.12
C ALA A 150 14.78 5.08 -9.96
N GLU A 151 15.39 5.91 -9.08
CA GLU A 151 16.21 5.44 -7.96
C GLU A 151 15.60 5.76 -6.59
N LYS A 152 14.73 6.77 -6.50
CA LYS A 152 14.22 7.32 -5.24
C LYS A 152 12.93 6.69 -4.74
N LEU A 153 12.38 5.74 -5.49
CA LEU A 153 11.20 4.97 -5.10
C LEU A 153 11.65 3.66 -4.45
N HIS A 154 10.82 3.13 -3.56
CA HIS A 154 11.08 1.86 -2.90
C HIS A 154 10.14 0.79 -3.46
N LEU A 155 10.69 -0.09 -4.30
CA LEU A 155 10.01 -1.28 -4.79
C LEU A 155 10.42 -2.46 -3.92
N LEU A 156 9.48 -3.00 -3.14
CA LEU A 156 9.72 -4.10 -2.22
C LEU A 156 10.18 -5.37 -2.95
N GLU A 157 11.16 -6.05 -2.36
CA GLU A 157 11.71 -7.31 -2.87
C GLU A 157 11.41 -8.47 -1.93
N TYR A 158 11.34 -8.22 -0.61
CA TYR A 158 11.21 -9.25 0.43
C TYR A 158 10.32 -8.82 1.59
N PRO A 159 9.70 -9.77 2.31
CA PRO A 159 8.74 -9.46 3.38
C PRO A 159 9.36 -8.75 4.60
N TRP A 160 10.65 -8.95 4.90
CA TRP A 160 11.30 -8.26 6.02
C TRP A 160 11.42 -6.75 5.81
N GLU A 161 11.43 -6.27 4.55
CA GLU A 161 11.42 -4.84 4.25
C GLU A 161 10.14 -4.15 4.75
N LEU A 162 9.02 -4.87 4.83
CA LEU A 162 7.79 -4.35 5.45
C LEU A 162 8.04 -3.99 6.92
N ILE A 163 8.80 -4.83 7.64
CA ILE A 163 9.13 -4.62 9.06
C ILE A 163 10.14 -3.48 9.20
N GLU A 164 11.17 -3.46 8.37
CA GLU A 164 12.23 -2.42 8.40
C GLU A 164 11.70 -1.02 8.09
N LEU A 165 10.71 -0.92 7.18
CA LEU A 165 10.11 0.35 6.79
C LEU A 165 9.07 0.85 7.80
N ASN A 166 8.43 -0.03 8.58
CA ASN A 166 7.32 0.32 9.48
C ASN A 166 7.64 1.49 10.42
N PRO A 167 8.75 1.52 11.17
CA PRO A 167 9.01 2.61 12.12
C PRO A 167 9.06 3.99 11.44
N LYS A 168 9.66 4.06 10.26
CA LYS A 168 9.79 5.29 9.47
C LYS A 168 8.43 5.72 8.90
N LEU A 169 7.69 4.78 8.31
CA LEU A 169 6.41 5.08 7.69
C LEU A 169 5.34 5.43 8.72
N ILE A 170 5.21 4.67 9.82
CA ILE A 170 4.28 4.97 10.90
C ILE A 170 4.55 6.39 11.44
N THR A 171 5.83 6.72 11.69
CA THR A 171 6.20 8.04 12.19
C THR A 171 5.82 9.15 11.21
N ALA A 172 6.10 8.98 9.91
CA ALA A 172 5.80 9.97 8.90
C ALA A 172 4.29 10.15 8.69
N GLU A 173 3.54 9.06 8.64
CA GLU A 173 2.10 9.05 8.39
C GLU A 173 1.31 9.62 9.58
N LEU A 174 1.68 9.29 10.81
CA LEU A 174 1.01 9.80 12.01
C LEU A 174 1.33 11.28 12.26
N ARG A 175 2.51 11.80 11.87
CA ARG A 175 2.80 13.24 11.91
C ARG A 175 1.87 14.06 11.01
N GLY A 176 1.33 13.47 9.97
CA GLY A 176 0.38 14.10 9.04
C GLY A 176 -1.05 14.22 9.58
N ILE A 177 -1.38 13.57 10.70
CA ILE A 177 -2.72 13.62 11.30
C ILE A 177 -2.89 14.97 12.00
N LYS A 178 -3.78 15.81 11.46
CA LYS A 178 -4.09 17.14 12.00
C LYS A 178 -5.12 17.11 13.14
N ASP A 179 -6.05 16.15 13.10
CA ASP A 179 -7.07 15.95 14.12
C ASP A 179 -6.51 15.05 15.25
N LYS A 180 -6.04 15.70 16.29
CA LYS A 180 -5.48 15.05 17.47
C LYS A 180 -6.53 14.80 18.57
N GLU A 181 -7.77 14.58 18.22
CA GLU A 181 -8.79 14.27 19.20
C GLU A 181 -8.56 12.88 19.81
N LEU A 182 -8.24 12.85 21.11
CA LEU A 182 -8.33 11.64 21.93
C LEU A 182 -9.80 11.33 22.14
N ARG A 183 -10.39 10.53 21.25
CA ARG A 183 -11.82 10.17 21.26
C ARG A 183 -12.12 8.91 22.05
N GLY A 184 -11.07 8.20 22.45
CA GLY A 184 -11.17 6.99 23.26
C GLY A 184 -11.26 7.27 24.74
N ARG A 185 -11.65 6.24 25.50
CA ARG A 185 -11.70 6.27 26.97
C ARG A 185 -10.37 5.81 27.54
N ILE A 186 -9.77 6.66 28.37
CA ILE A 186 -8.50 6.42 29.06
C ILE A 186 -8.76 6.44 30.57
N GLU A 187 -8.41 5.37 31.26
CA GLU A 187 -8.51 5.34 32.73
C GLU A 187 -7.45 6.23 33.40
N PRO A 188 -7.74 6.82 34.59
CA PRO A 188 -6.90 7.87 35.18
C PRO A 188 -5.45 7.49 35.47
N SER A 189 -5.11 6.22 35.60
CA SER A 189 -3.74 5.76 35.89
C SER A 189 -2.97 5.23 34.68
N VAL A 190 -3.40 5.56 33.45
CA VAL A 190 -2.60 5.37 32.27
C VAL A 190 -1.43 6.35 32.28
N THR A 191 -0.22 5.85 32.08
CA THR A 191 1.00 6.65 32.15
C THR A 191 1.60 6.84 30.77
N VAL A 192 1.93 8.08 30.42
CA VAL A 192 2.63 8.40 29.16
C VAL A 192 4.08 8.79 29.46
N TYR A 193 5.04 8.08 28.87
CA TYR A 193 6.45 8.49 28.82
C TYR A 193 6.73 9.16 27.47
N GLY A 194 7.26 10.38 27.52
CA GLY A 194 7.54 11.20 26.35
C GLY A 194 6.46 12.25 26.10
N SER A 195 6.01 12.41 24.86
CA SER A 195 5.03 13.43 24.50
C SER A 195 3.63 12.85 24.35
N GLU A 196 2.67 13.38 25.12
CA GLU A 196 1.24 13.06 24.96
C GLU A 196 0.71 13.47 23.59
N GLU A 197 1.30 14.49 22.97
CA GLU A 197 0.95 14.90 21.60
C GLU A 197 1.25 13.85 20.54
N SER A 198 2.06 12.83 20.87
CA SER A 198 2.40 11.71 20.01
C SER A 198 1.52 10.47 20.25
N VAL A 199 0.46 10.61 21.07
CA VAL A 199 -0.53 9.56 21.34
C VAL A 199 -1.81 9.89 20.60
N PHE A 200 -2.31 8.94 19.82
CA PHE A 200 -3.56 9.03 19.07
C PHE A 200 -4.45 7.86 19.48
N ILE A 201 -5.62 8.15 20.02
CA ILE A 201 -6.58 7.14 20.47
C ILE A 201 -7.91 7.41 19.79
N ALA A 202 -8.29 6.48 18.91
CA ALA A 202 -9.48 6.61 18.10
C ALA A 202 -10.76 6.36 18.90
N GLU A 203 -11.91 6.62 18.26
CA GLU A 203 -13.23 6.52 18.88
C GLU A 203 -13.49 5.11 19.46
N ASN A 204 -14.13 5.07 20.63
CA ASN A 204 -14.46 3.84 21.38
C ASN A 204 -13.27 2.94 21.74
N ALA A 205 -12.02 3.37 21.52
CA ALA A 205 -10.89 2.65 22.10
C ALA A 205 -10.87 2.83 23.62
N PHE A 206 -10.50 1.78 24.35
CA PHE A 206 -10.48 1.78 25.81
C PHE A 206 -9.13 1.27 26.34
N LEU A 207 -8.51 2.04 27.20
CA LEU A 207 -7.25 1.71 27.85
C LEU A 207 -7.48 1.57 29.35
N GLU A 208 -7.17 0.37 29.88
CA GLU A 208 -7.27 0.10 31.31
C GLU A 208 -6.20 0.81 32.14
N ALA A 209 -6.56 1.04 33.39
CA ALA A 209 -5.68 1.54 34.41
C ALA A 209 -4.38 0.72 34.50
N GLY A 210 -3.22 1.39 34.62
CA GLY A 210 -1.92 0.72 34.64
C GLY A 210 -1.31 0.42 33.28
N THR A 211 -1.98 0.80 32.19
CA THR A 211 -1.35 0.81 30.85
C THR A 211 -0.27 1.88 30.76
N VAL A 212 0.85 1.56 30.13
CA VAL A 212 1.99 2.47 29.92
C VAL A 212 2.18 2.70 28.42
N LEU A 213 2.14 3.96 28.00
CA LEU A 213 2.41 4.38 26.62
C LEU A 213 3.77 5.08 26.57
N ASP A 214 4.71 4.57 25.77
CA ASP A 214 6.06 5.12 25.66
C ASP A 214 6.31 5.71 24.27
N THR A 215 6.20 7.02 24.14
CA THR A 215 6.35 7.76 22.88
C THR A 215 7.76 8.30 22.64
N ARG A 216 8.74 7.98 23.48
CA ARG A 216 10.11 8.52 23.37
C ARG A 216 10.79 8.16 22.07
N ASN A 217 10.47 7.02 21.48
CA ASN A 217 11.02 6.56 20.19
C ASN A 217 10.11 6.82 18.99
N GLY A 218 8.88 7.28 19.21
CA GLY A 218 7.93 7.57 18.12
C GLY A 218 6.48 7.56 18.57
N PRO A 219 5.55 7.89 17.65
CA PRO A 219 4.14 8.02 17.96
C PRO A 219 3.45 6.67 18.19
N ILE A 220 2.33 6.71 18.92
CA ILE A 220 1.46 5.57 19.19
C ILE A 220 0.07 5.89 18.64
N TYR A 221 -0.47 4.99 17.81
CA TYR A 221 -1.85 5.04 17.36
C TYR A 221 -2.60 3.78 17.83
N ILE A 222 -3.76 4.00 18.45
CA ILE A 222 -4.68 2.95 18.88
C ILE A 222 -5.99 3.15 18.15
N GLY A 223 -6.37 2.16 17.33
CA GLY A 223 -7.52 2.22 16.43
C GLY A 223 -8.87 2.07 17.14
N GLU A 224 -9.93 2.36 16.40
CA GLU A 224 -11.31 2.32 16.85
C GLU A 224 -11.69 0.98 17.48
N ASN A 225 -12.52 1.03 18.54
CA ASN A 225 -13.05 -0.14 19.25
C ASN A 225 -11.94 -1.09 19.75
N THR A 226 -10.71 -0.61 19.92
CA THR A 226 -9.60 -1.41 20.45
C THR A 226 -9.57 -1.36 21.97
N TYR A 227 -9.40 -2.52 22.59
CA TYR A 227 -9.33 -2.68 24.03
C TYR A 227 -7.91 -3.05 24.46
N VAL A 228 -7.30 -2.22 25.30
CA VAL A 228 -5.96 -2.45 25.86
C VAL A 228 -6.09 -2.83 27.32
N GLN A 229 -5.77 -4.07 27.63
CA GLN A 229 -5.86 -4.66 28.95
C GLN A 229 -4.60 -4.37 29.78
N SER A 230 -4.78 -4.24 31.07
CA SER A 230 -3.69 -4.05 32.03
C SER A 230 -3.16 -5.42 32.52
N PRO A 231 -1.86 -5.52 32.84
CA PRO A 231 -0.79 -4.53 32.65
C PRO A 231 -0.18 -4.63 31.23
N THR A 232 -0.20 -3.53 30.50
CA THR A 232 0.38 -3.49 29.15
C THR A 232 1.31 -2.29 28.99
N ARG A 233 2.47 -2.49 28.32
CA ARG A 233 3.36 -1.42 27.89
C ARG A 233 3.42 -1.42 26.36
N ILE A 234 3.06 -0.27 25.77
CA ILE A 234 3.13 -0.02 24.33
C ILE A 234 4.23 0.99 24.06
N SER A 235 5.21 0.63 23.23
CA SER A 235 6.32 1.52 22.88
C SER A 235 6.24 1.89 21.39
N GLY A 236 6.22 3.19 21.09
CA GLY A 236 6.23 3.69 19.72
C GLY A 236 7.59 3.59 19.01
N PRO A 237 7.62 3.77 17.69
CA PRO A 237 6.46 4.00 16.85
C PRO A 237 5.61 2.74 16.66
N VAL A 238 4.30 2.84 16.85
CA VAL A 238 3.38 1.70 16.69
C VAL A 238 2.02 2.16 16.17
N TYR A 239 1.43 1.34 15.32
CA TYR A 239 0.06 1.46 14.85
C TYR A 239 -0.69 0.18 15.20
N ILE A 240 -1.69 0.29 16.04
CA ILE A 240 -2.63 -0.77 16.38
C ILE A 240 -3.93 -0.49 15.62
N GLY A 241 -4.37 -1.45 14.83
CA GLY A 241 -5.58 -1.32 14.02
C GLY A 241 -6.86 -1.28 14.85
N ARG A 242 -8.00 -1.24 14.18
CA ARG A 242 -9.33 -1.27 14.80
C ARG A 242 -9.70 -2.67 15.29
N ASN A 243 -10.62 -2.74 16.27
CA ASN A 243 -11.20 -3.97 16.81
C ASN A 243 -10.16 -4.97 17.35
N CYS A 244 -9.06 -4.46 17.93
CA CYS A 244 -8.02 -5.28 18.54
C CYS A 244 -8.27 -5.46 20.05
N ILE A 245 -7.72 -6.53 20.61
CA ILE A 245 -7.57 -6.76 22.05
C ILE A 245 -6.07 -6.98 22.30
N ILE A 246 -5.48 -6.19 23.18
CA ILE A 246 -4.07 -6.18 23.52
C ILE A 246 -3.89 -6.49 24.99
#